data_bd933ad4e4fc40a37d5f5e53ed17f5d7
#
_entry.id   bd933ad4e4fc40a37d5f5e53ed17f5d7
#
_cell.length_a   1.000
_cell.length_b   1.000
_cell.length_c   1.000
_cell.angle_alpha   90.00
_cell.angle_beta   90.00
_cell.angle_gamma   90.00
#
_symmetry.space_group_name_H-M   'P 1'
#
loop_
_entity.id
_entity.type
_entity.pdbx_description
1 polymer ?
#
loop_
_entity_poly.entity_id
_entity_poly.type
_entity_poly.pdbx_seq_one_letter_code
_entity_poly.pdbx_strand_id
1 'polypeptide(L)'
;MNSPASPASPAGTVTRERRDKVLVVTIDHPPVNALSADVRRGLADALDAAQADAAIRAVLIVGAGRNFIAGADIREFGKPIAPPSLPDVCERIESGSKPVVVALHGATLGGGLEVALAAHYRLAVPGTKLGLPEVTLGLLPGAGGTQRAPRLIGAKAALDLMLTGRHVSADEALALGLVDRVAHSDDTLAEGLAYAQELVSLGA
;
A
#
# COMPACT_ATOMS: atom_id res chain seq x y z
N MET A 1 41.18 -8.28 20.18
CA MET A 1 39.97 -9.08 19.93
C MET A 1 39.01 -8.21 19.13
N ASN A 2 39.00 -8.40 17.81
CA ASN A 2 38.14 -7.64 16.92
C ASN A 2 36.74 -8.24 16.97
N SER A 3 35.76 -7.49 17.49
CA SER A 3 34.33 -7.83 17.30
C SER A 3 34.00 -7.79 15.81
N PRO A 4 33.27 -8.79 15.27
CA PRO A 4 32.81 -8.74 13.90
C PRO A 4 31.80 -7.59 13.76
N ALA A 5 32.03 -6.75 12.75
CA ALA A 5 31.10 -5.70 12.36
C ALA A 5 29.74 -6.35 12.03
N SER A 6 28.67 -5.82 12.65
CA SER A 6 27.29 -6.16 12.25
C SER A 6 27.14 -5.99 10.74
N PRO A 7 26.48 -6.92 10.03
CA PRO A 7 26.20 -6.74 8.63
C PRO A 7 25.38 -5.46 8.45
N ALA A 8 25.83 -4.59 7.55
CA ALA A 8 25.12 -3.39 7.16
C ALA A 8 23.69 -3.81 6.74
N SER A 9 22.68 -3.16 7.30
CA SER A 9 21.31 -3.30 6.84
C SER A 9 21.26 -3.09 5.33
N PRO A 10 20.55 -3.94 4.57
CA PRO A 10 20.41 -3.74 3.14
C PRO A 10 19.82 -2.35 2.89
N ALA A 11 20.30 -1.67 1.87
CA ALA A 11 19.84 -0.35 1.44
C ALA A 11 18.29 -0.34 1.44
N GLY A 12 17.72 0.63 2.15
CA GLY A 12 16.38 0.65 2.71
C GLY A 12 15.28 0.06 1.83
N THR A 13 14.62 -0.94 2.37
CA THR A 13 13.41 -1.60 1.82
C THR A 13 12.27 -0.60 1.52
N VAL A 14 12.31 0.60 2.11
CA VAL A 14 11.41 1.73 1.83
C VAL A 14 12.26 2.99 1.70
N THR A 15 12.19 3.62 0.53
CA THR A 15 12.89 4.87 0.25
C THR A 15 11.92 6.04 0.19
N ARG A 16 12.44 7.26 0.38
CA ARG A 16 11.66 8.50 0.40
C ARG A 16 12.34 9.54 -0.47
N GLU A 17 11.59 10.16 -1.36
CA GLU A 17 12.04 11.25 -2.20
C GLU A 17 10.98 12.34 -2.23
N ARG A 18 11.35 13.59 -1.97
CA ARG A 18 10.44 14.72 -2.15
C ARG A 18 10.46 15.19 -3.60
N ARG A 19 9.30 15.20 -4.23
CA ARG A 19 9.06 15.79 -5.54
C ARG A 19 8.05 16.93 -5.39
N ASP A 20 8.53 18.16 -5.41
CA ASP A 20 7.78 19.39 -5.09
C ASP A 20 7.12 19.29 -3.70
N LYS A 21 5.78 19.21 -3.65
CA LYS A 21 4.97 19.13 -2.43
C LYS A 21 4.54 17.69 -2.11
N VAL A 22 4.98 16.70 -2.90
CA VAL A 22 4.63 15.28 -2.73
C VAL A 22 5.83 14.52 -2.18
N LEU A 23 5.65 13.77 -1.10
CA LEU A 23 6.60 12.77 -0.64
C LEU A 23 6.31 11.46 -1.36
N VAL A 24 7.21 11.05 -2.25
CA VAL A 24 7.15 9.74 -2.90
C VAL A 24 7.82 8.72 -1.98
N VAL A 25 7.06 7.68 -1.63
CA VAL A 25 7.50 6.56 -0.79
C VAL A 25 7.51 5.33 -1.67
N THR A 26 8.70 4.78 -1.91
CA THR A 26 8.88 3.60 -2.77
C THR A 26 9.21 2.39 -1.92
N ILE A 27 8.40 1.33 -2.04
CA ILE A 27 8.65 0.02 -1.43
C ILE A 27 9.45 -0.80 -2.43
N ASP A 28 10.67 -1.23 -2.03
CA ASP A 28 11.55 -2.08 -2.82
C ASP A 28 12.01 -3.28 -1.98
N HIS A 29 11.18 -4.31 -1.93
CA HIS A 29 11.41 -5.53 -1.17
C HIS A 29 11.19 -6.78 -2.05
N PRO A 30 12.17 -7.09 -2.93
CA PRO A 30 12.08 -8.22 -3.83
C PRO A 30 11.87 -9.55 -3.09
N PRO A 31 11.20 -10.53 -3.75
CA PRO A 31 10.72 -10.49 -5.15
C PRO A 31 9.33 -9.90 -5.34
N VAL A 32 8.53 -9.67 -4.29
CA VAL A 32 7.10 -9.39 -4.39
C VAL A 32 6.62 -8.23 -3.50
N ASN A 33 7.53 -7.48 -2.90
CA ASN A 33 7.22 -6.39 -1.97
C ASN A 33 6.34 -6.86 -0.79
N ALA A 34 6.66 -8.04 -0.20
CA ALA A 34 5.93 -8.54 0.95
C ALA A 34 6.06 -7.60 2.17
N LEU A 35 4.98 -7.46 2.93
CA LEU A 35 4.90 -6.58 4.12
C LEU A 35 5.65 -7.17 5.32
N SER A 36 6.99 -7.23 5.23
CA SER A 36 7.85 -7.57 6.35
C SER A 36 7.84 -6.48 7.45
N ALA A 37 8.40 -6.78 8.62
CA ALA A 37 8.57 -5.80 9.69
C ALA A 37 9.32 -4.55 9.25
N ASP A 38 10.34 -4.71 8.39
CA ASP A 38 11.14 -3.58 7.88
C ASP A 38 10.35 -2.72 6.90
N VAL A 39 9.50 -3.33 6.04
CA VAL A 39 8.59 -2.59 5.15
C VAL A 39 7.56 -1.81 5.99
N ARG A 40 6.94 -2.45 6.98
CA ARG A 40 5.96 -1.79 7.85
C ARG A 40 6.58 -0.62 8.61
N ARG A 41 7.79 -0.81 9.14
CA ARG A 41 8.53 0.27 9.84
C ARG A 41 8.87 1.41 8.90
N GLY A 42 9.42 1.10 7.71
CA GLY A 42 9.75 2.11 6.72
C GLY A 42 8.57 2.93 6.25
N LEU A 43 7.39 2.30 6.09
CA LEU A 43 6.14 3.01 5.78
C LEU A 43 5.71 3.93 6.93
N ALA A 44 5.72 3.43 8.18
CA ALA A 44 5.38 4.24 9.34
C ALA A 44 6.30 5.46 9.49
N ASP A 45 7.63 5.26 9.36
CA ASP A 45 8.63 6.33 9.43
C ASP A 45 8.46 7.35 8.29
N ALA A 46 8.03 6.90 7.10
CA ALA A 46 7.77 7.79 5.97
C ALA A 46 6.52 8.66 6.22
N LEU A 47 5.46 8.08 6.77
CA LEU A 47 4.24 8.79 7.11
C LEU A 47 4.48 9.81 8.23
N ASP A 48 5.20 9.42 9.28
CA ASP A 48 5.55 10.32 10.38
C ASP A 48 6.41 11.51 9.88
N ALA A 49 7.39 11.24 9.01
CA ALA A 49 8.20 12.28 8.39
C ALA A 49 7.37 13.22 7.50
N ALA A 50 6.42 12.67 6.74
CA ALA A 50 5.52 13.49 5.94
C ALA A 50 4.65 14.41 6.81
N GLN A 51 4.12 13.92 7.94
CA GLN A 51 3.32 14.72 8.86
C GLN A 51 4.13 15.85 9.49
N ALA A 52 5.40 15.62 9.82
CA ALA A 52 6.27 16.60 10.46
C ALA A 52 6.78 17.72 9.51
N ASP A 53 6.81 17.48 8.19
CA ASP A 53 7.34 18.44 7.20
C ASP A 53 6.21 19.25 6.56
N ALA A 54 6.08 20.54 6.93
CA ALA A 54 5.07 21.45 6.38
C ALA A 54 5.20 21.68 4.85
N ALA A 55 6.37 21.40 4.26
CA ALA A 55 6.57 21.51 2.81
C ALA A 55 5.92 20.35 2.04
N ILE A 56 5.63 19.24 2.70
CA ILE A 56 4.90 18.12 2.12
C ILE A 56 3.39 18.35 2.28
N ARG A 57 2.65 18.21 1.18
CA ARG A 57 1.19 18.38 1.14
C ARG A 57 0.46 17.10 0.80
N ALA A 58 1.13 16.12 0.22
CA ALA A 58 0.59 14.79 -0.06
C ALA A 58 1.68 13.71 0.02
N VAL A 59 1.29 12.47 0.21
CA VAL A 59 2.16 11.29 0.15
C VAL A 59 1.72 10.43 -1.01
N LEU A 60 2.67 9.96 -1.82
CA LEU A 60 2.46 8.94 -2.84
C LEU A 60 3.21 7.67 -2.44
N ILE A 61 2.51 6.55 -2.32
CA ILE A 61 3.12 5.24 -2.07
C ILE A 61 3.09 4.42 -3.35
N VAL A 62 4.25 3.91 -3.76
CA VAL A 62 4.43 3.06 -4.93
C VAL A 62 5.26 1.83 -4.59
N GLY A 63 5.11 0.75 -5.35
CA GLY A 63 6.02 -0.39 -5.32
C GLY A 63 7.09 -0.27 -6.40
N ALA A 64 8.28 -0.78 -6.14
CA ALA A 64 9.28 -1.03 -7.17
C ALA A 64 9.08 -2.42 -7.81
N GLY A 65 9.62 -2.64 -9.00
CA GLY A 65 9.61 -3.93 -9.67
C GLY A 65 8.24 -4.31 -10.22
N ARG A 66 7.79 -5.56 -9.97
CA ARG A 66 6.65 -6.16 -10.68
C ARG A 66 5.29 -5.96 -10.01
N ASN A 67 5.28 -5.61 -8.71
CA ASN A 67 4.07 -5.56 -7.90
C ASN A 67 4.07 -4.36 -6.98
N PHE A 68 2.89 -3.88 -6.66
CA PHE A 68 2.74 -2.94 -5.55
C PHE A 68 3.12 -3.63 -4.22
N ILE A 69 2.27 -4.50 -3.71
CA ILE A 69 2.51 -5.35 -2.52
C ILE A 69 1.69 -6.63 -2.70
N ALA A 70 2.35 -7.78 -2.76
CA ALA A 70 1.67 -9.05 -3.03
C ALA A 70 1.16 -9.77 -1.77
N GLY A 71 1.21 -9.12 -0.60
CA GLY A 71 0.67 -9.65 0.65
C GLY A 71 1.60 -9.52 1.84
N ALA A 72 1.21 -10.14 2.96
CA ALA A 72 2.03 -10.25 4.17
C ALA A 72 3.26 -11.16 3.95
N ASP A 73 4.31 -10.95 4.72
CA ASP A 73 5.46 -11.82 4.69
C ASP A 73 5.14 -13.14 5.42
N ILE A 74 4.96 -14.21 4.66
CA ILE A 74 4.63 -15.55 5.20
C ILE A 74 5.70 -16.08 6.16
N ARG A 75 6.94 -15.57 6.09
CA ARG A 75 8.02 -15.96 7.00
C ARG A 75 7.81 -15.48 8.44
N GLU A 76 6.90 -14.52 8.63
CA GLU A 76 6.52 -14.00 9.95
C GLU A 76 5.34 -14.77 10.58
N PHE A 77 4.66 -15.64 9.82
CA PHE A 77 3.51 -16.39 10.33
C PHE A 77 3.92 -17.33 11.48
N GLY A 78 3.09 -17.35 12.52
CA GLY A 78 3.36 -18.14 13.73
C GLY A 78 4.41 -17.54 14.67
N LYS A 79 4.94 -16.36 14.38
CA LYS A 79 5.88 -15.62 15.21
C LYS A 79 5.22 -14.41 15.89
N PRO A 80 5.74 -13.91 17.02
CA PRO A 80 5.31 -12.63 17.57
C PRO A 80 5.47 -11.51 16.51
N ILE A 81 4.42 -10.70 16.35
CA ILE A 81 4.43 -9.61 15.40
C ILE A 81 5.36 -8.50 15.89
N ALA A 82 6.42 -8.21 15.13
CA ALA A 82 7.29 -7.08 15.41
C ALA A 82 6.56 -5.76 15.06
N PRO A 83 6.60 -4.75 15.96
CA PRO A 83 5.96 -3.46 15.71
C PRO A 83 6.70 -2.65 14.60
N PRO A 84 5.96 -1.76 13.90
CA PRO A 84 4.50 -1.64 13.95
C PRO A 84 3.79 -2.84 13.31
N SER A 85 2.59 -3.15 13.81
CA SER A 85 1.72 -4.12 13.13
C SER A 85 1.15 -3.54 11.84
N LEU A 86 0.59 -4.38 10.97
CA LEU A 86 -0.05 -3.89 9.74
C LEU A 86 -1.29 -3.02 10.03
N PRO A 87 -2.16 -3.37 11.00
CA PRO A 87 -3.21 -2.46 11.45
C PRO A 87 -2.72 -1.07 11.86
N ASP A 88 -1.59 -0.98 12.60
CA ASP A 88 -1.01 0.31 13.02
C ASP A 88 -0.58 1.16 11.81
N VAL A 89 -0.01 0.52 10.78
CA VAL A 89 0.36 1.21 9.53
C VAL A 89 -0.88 1.70 8.78
N CYS A 90 -1.91 0.85 8.66
CA CYS A 90 -3.17 1.24 8.03
C CYS A 90 -3.86 2.40 8.76
N GLU A 91 -3.87 2.38 10.09
CA GLU A 91 -4.43 3.47 10.90
C GLU A 91 -3.67 4.78 10.69
N ARG A 92 -2.33 4.75 10.65
CA ARG A 92 -1.51 5.94 10.35
C ARG A 92 -1.77 6.52 8.97
N ILE A 93 -2.02 5.66 7.97
CA ILE A 93 -2.39 6.10 6.62
C ILE A 93 -3.75 6.81 6.67
N GLU A 94 -4.75 6.18 7.26
CA GLU A 94 -6.14 6.65 7.25
C GLU A 94 -6.35 7.90 8.13
N SER A 95 -5.67 7.98 9.30
CA SER A 95 -5.80 9.10 10.23
C SER A 95 -4.90 10.29 9.90
N GLY A 96 -4.02 10.16 8.89
CA GLY A 96 -3.11 11.23 8.49
C GLY A 96 -3.84 12.48 8.00
N SER A 97 -3.33 13.67 8.39
CA SER A 97 -3.92 14.95 7.96
C SER A 97 -3.58 15.33 6.51
N LYS A 98 -2.66 14.62 5.89
CA LYS A 98 -2.25 14.85 4.50
C LYS A 98 -2.76 13.72 3.63
N PRO A 99 -3.29 14.00 2.43
CA PRO A 99 -3.78 12.96 1.55
C PRO A 99 -2.67 11.97 1.20
N VAL A 100 -2.99 10.69 1.34
CA VAL A 100 -2.16 9.57 0.91
C VAL A 100 -2.76 8.98 -0.34
N VAL A 101 -1.98 8.98 -1.42
CA VAL A 101 -2.30 8.35 -2.70
C VAL A 101 -1.50 7.06 -2.80
N VAL A 102 -2.12 5.98 -3.25
CA VAL A 102 -1.42 4.76 -3.65
C VAL A 102 -1.55 4.57 -5.15
N ALA A 103 -0.43 4.28 -5.83
CA ALA A 103 -0.46 3.91 -7.24
C ALA A 103 -0.11 2.42 -7.36
N LEU A 104 -1.07 1.66 -7.86
CA LEU A 104 -1.12 0.21 -7.83
C LEU A 104 -0.74 -0.38 -9.18
N HIS A 105 0.11 -1.42 -9.17
CA HIS A 105 0.46 -2.20 -10.35
C HIS A 105 0.73 -3.66 -9.99
N GLY A 106 0.67 -4.53 -10.99
CA GLY A 106 0.89 -5.96 -10.79
C GLY A 106 -0.05 -6.54 -9.75
N ALA A 107 0.48 -7.28 -8.78
CA ALA A 107 -0.30 -7.85 -7.68
C ALA A 107 -0.43 -6.84 -6.52
N THR A 108 -1.67 -6.62 -6.09
CA THR A 108 -2.06 -5.84 -4.90
C THR A 108 -3.01 -6.73 -4.09
N LEU A 109 -2.43 -7.60 -3.25
CA LEU A 109 -3.17 -8.71 -2.66
C LEU A 109 -3.08 -8.73 -1.13
N GLY A 110 -4.13 -9.21 -0.48
CA GLY A 110 -4.17 -9.40 0.96
C GLY A 110 -3.81 -8.12 1.72
N GLY A 111 -2.83 -8.18 2.62
CA GLY A 111 -2.32 -7.02 3.33
C GLY A 111 -1.92 -5.85 2.43
N GLY A 112 -1.49 -6.11 1.18
CA GLY A 112 -1.20 -5.07 0.19
C GLY A 112 -2.46 -4.32 -0.24
N LEU A 113 -3.57 -5.03 -0.43
CA LEU A 113 -4.86 -4.37 -0.67
C LEU A 113 -5.36 -3.68 0.60
N GLU A 114 -5.10 -4.22 1.81
CA GLU A 114 -5.47 -3.56 3.06
C GLU A 114 -4.75 -2.21 3.25
N VAL A 115 -3.47 -2.12 2.88
CA VAL A 115 -2.73 -0.85 2.80
C VAL A 115 -3.39 0.11 1.80
N ALA A 116 -3.74 -0.38 0.61
CA ALA A 116 -4.41 0.42 -0.41
C ALA A 116 -5.78 0.93 0.05
N LEU A 117 -6.56 0.09 0.74
CA LEU A 117 -7.87 0.45 1.28
C LEU A 117 -7.78 1.51 2.39
N ALA A 118 -6.68 1.57 3.13
CA ALA A 118 -6.43 2.57 4.15
C ALA A 118 -6.04 3.93 3.56
N ALA A 119 -5.53 3.98 2.33
CA ALA A 119 -5.18 5.24 1.65
C ALA A 119 -6.42 6.07 1.31
N HIS A 120 -6.23 7.38 1.20
CA HIS A 120 -7.30 8.31 0.85
C HIS A 120 -7.70 8.15 -0.62
N TYR A 121 -6.71 7.95 -1.50
CA TYR A 121 -6.92 7.83 -2.94
C TYR A 121 -6.14 6.66 -3.53
N ARG A 122 -6.75 5.95 -4.47
CA ARG A 122 -6.23 4.73 -5.12
C ARG A 122 -6.27 4.89 -6.63
N LEU A 123 -5.12 4.81 -7.26
CA LEU A 123 -4.99 4.74 -8.72
C LEU A 123 -4.44 3.37 -9.08
N ALA A 124 -4.99 2.70 -10.07
CA ALA A 124 -4.45 1.46 -10.61
C ALA A 124 -4.01 1.64 -12.05
N VAL A 125 -2.85 1.08 -12.44
CA VAL A 125 -2.48 1.02 -13.85
C VAL A 125 -3.12 -0.20 -14.53
N PRO A 126 -3.22 -0.23 -15.87
CA PRO A 126 -3.71 -1.40 -16.59
C PRO A 126 -2.97 -2.68 -16.21
N GLY A 127 -3.69 -3.79 -16.13
CA GLY A 127 -3.12 -5.10 -15.78
C GLY A 127 -2.95 -5.36 -14.27
N THR A 128 -3.25 -4.38 -13.40
CA THR A 128 -3.27 -4.57 -11.95
C THR A 128 -4.28 -5.63 -11.55
N LYS A 129 -3.89 -6.48 -10.59
CA LYS A 129 -4.75 -7.48 -9.96
C LYS A 129 -4.91 -7.17 -8.49
N LEU A 130 -6.16 -6.98 -8.04
CA LEU A 130 -6.50 -6.68 -6.66
C LEU A 130 -7.30 -7.83 -6.04
N GLY A 131 -7.10 -8.12 -4.76
CA GLY A 131 -7.88 -9.18 -4.10
C GLY A 131 -7.55 -9.35 -2.62
N LEU A 132 -8.45 -10.03 -1.92
CA LEU A 132 -8.30 -10.45 -0.52
C LEU A 132 -8.31 -11.98 -0.46
N PRO A 133 -7.19 -12.65 -0.82
CA PRO A 133 -7.15 -14.10 -0.98
C PRO A 133 -6.89 -14.87 0.34
N GLU A 134 -6.98 -14.23 1.50
CA GLU A 134 -6.66 -14.79 2.81
C GLU A 134 -7.40 -16.11 3.08
N VAL A 135 -8.63 -16.24 2.59
CA VAL A 135 -9.45 -17.46 2.73
C VAL A 135 -8.77 -18.71 2.15
N THR A 136 -7.96 -18.56 1.09
CA THR A 136 -7.20 -19.66 0.49
C THR A 136 -6.12 -20.23 1.42
N LEU A 137 -5.76 -19.47 2.47
CA LEU A 137 -4.82 -19.85 3.52
C LEU A 137 -5.55 -20.18 4.84
N GLY A 138 -6.89 -20.25 4.85
CA GLY A 138 -7.69 -20.43 6.05
C GLY A 138 -7.69 -19.23 7.00
N LEU A 139 -7.41 -18.03 6.47
CA LEU A 139 -7.32 -16.79 7.23
C LEU A 139 -8.42 -15.82 6.80
N LEU A 140 -8.53 -14.71 7.54
CA LEU A 140 -9.33 -13.53 7.20
C LEU A 140 -8.43 -12.31 7.02
N PRO A 141 -8.84 -11.28 6.24
CA PRO A 141 -8.15 -10.00 6.20
C PRO A 141 -8.04 -9.40 7.61
N GLY A 142 -6.81 -9.22 8.10
CA GLY A 142 -6.53 -8.92 9.51
C GLY A 142 -6.19 -7.46 9.80
N ALA A 143 -6.01 -6.62 8.75
CA ALA A 143 -5.60 -5.21 8.93
C ALA A 143 -6.69 -4.22 8.53
N GLY A 144 -7.95 -4.65 8.58
CA GLY A 144 -9.11 -3.80 8.35
C GLY A 144 -9.76 -3.95 6.98
N GLY A 145 -9.32 -4.90 6.15
CA GLY A 145 -9.96 -5.23 4.88
C GLY A 145 -11.44 -5.58 5.05
N THR A 146 -11.78 -6.33 6.11
CA THR A 146 -13.17 -6.66 6.47
C THR A 146 -14.03 -5.43 6.84
N GLN A 147 -13.42 -4.30 7.12
CA GLN A 147 -14.11 -3.06 7.50
C GLN A 147 -14.10 -2.03 6.36
N ARG A 148 -12.97 -1.86 5.69
CA ARG A 148 -12.81 -0.83 4.65
C ARG A 148 -13.43 -1.25 3.32
N ALA A 149 -13.24 -2.51 2.89
CA ALA A 149 -13.82 -2.98 1.63
C ALA A 149 -15.36 -2.82 1.60
N PRO A 150 -16.14 -3.29 2.60
CA PRO A 150 -17.60 -3.12 2.57
C PRO A 150 -18.07 -1.67 2.57
N ARG A 151 -17.28 -0.74 3.14
CA ARG A 151 -17.61 0.69 3.13
C ARG A 151 -17.40 1.34 1.77
N LEU A 152 -16.45 0.83 1.00
CA LEU A 152 -16.14 1.33 -0.34
C LEU A 152 -17.04 0.70 -1.42
N ILE A 153 -17.17 -0.64 -1.43
CA ILE A 153 -17.79 -1.37 -2.54
C ILE A 153 -19.11 -2.08 -2.16
N GLY A 154 -19.59 -1.83 -0.95
CA GLY A 154 -20.79 -2.49 -0.41
C GLY A 154 -20.52 -3.92 0.09
N ALA A 155 -21.37 -4.39 1.01
CA ALA A 155 -21.17 -5.66 1.70
C ALA A 155 -21.15 -6.87 0.74
N LYS A 156 -22.01 -6.87 -0.29
CA LYS A 156 -22.14 -7.99 -1.23
C LYS A 156 -20.85 -8.23 -2.02
N ALA A 157 -20.30 -7.18 -2.62
CA ALA A 157 -19.07 -7.29 -3.41
C ALA A 157 -17.85 -7.57 -2.52
N ALA A 158 -17.78 -6.96 -1.33
CA ALA A 158 -16.71 -7.23 -0.38
C ALA A 158 -16.72 -8.67 0.14
N LEU A 159 -17.89 -9.22 0.46
CA LEU A 159 -18.03 -10.62 0.85
C LEU A 159 -17.62 -11.57 -0.28
N ASP A 160 -18.02 -11.27 -1.52
CA ASP A 160 -17.61 -12.07 -2.68
C ASP A 160 -16.09 -12.13 -2.79
N LEU A 161 -15.39 -11.00 -2.70
CA LEU A 161 -13.92 -10.95 -2.74
C LEU A 161 -13.27 -11.75 -1.60
N MET A 162 -13.77 -11.57 -0.37
CA MET A 162 -13.18 -12.21 0.81
C MET A 162 -13.49 -13.70 0.92
N LEU A 163 -14.69 -14.15 0.53
CA LEU A 163 -15.10 -15.54 0.66
C LEU A 163 -14.58 -16.42 -0.49
N THR A 164 -14.40 -15.83 -1.67
CA THR A 164 -13.88 -16.58 -2.84
C THR A 164 -12.37 -16.47 -2.99
N GLY A 165 -11.77 -15.39 -2.45
CA GLY A 165 -10.35 -15.07 -2.66
C GLY A 165 -10.02 -14.71 -4.11
N ARG A 166 -11.03 -14.44 -4.95
CA ARG A 166 -10.81 -14.09 -6.36
C ARG A 166 -10.11 -12.75 -6.49
N HIS A 167 -9.48 -12.55 -7.64
CA HIS A 167 -8.86 -11.28 -7.99
C HIS A 167 -9.76 -10.53 -8.97
N VAL A 168 -9.75 -9.20 -8.88
CA VAL A 168 -10.39 -8.29 -9.83
C VAL A 168 -9.34 -7.54 -10.64
N SER A 169 -9.68 -7.19 -11.88
CA SER A 169 -8.87 -6.31 -12.72
C SER A 169 -8.98 -4.85 -12.28
N ALA A 170 -8.11 -3.99 -12.81
CA ALA A 170 -8.19 -2.54 -12.58
C ALA A 170 -9.56 -1.97 -12.99
N ASP A 171 -10.08 -2.37 -14.15
CA ASP A 171 -11.37 -1.90 -14.66
C ASP A 171 -12.54 -2.38 -13.80
N GLU A 172 -12.53 -3.64 -13.37
CA GLU A 172 -13.54 -4.15 -12.44
C GLU A 172 -13.44 -3.44 -11.09
N ALA A 173 -12.23 -3.19 -10.59
CA ALA A 173 -11.99 -2.46 -9.35
C ALA A 173 -12.54 -1.02 -9.42
N LEU A 174 -12.38 -0.34 -10.57
CA LEU A 174 -12.97 0.97 -10.80
C LEU A 174 -14.51 0.90 -10.82
N ALA A 175 -15.07 -0.06 -11.55
CA ALA A 175 -16.52 -0.24 -11.64
C ALA A 175 -17.16 -0.55 -10.26
N LEU A 176 -16.45 -1.24 -9.39
CA LEU A 176 -16.87 -1.53 -8.01
C LEU A 176 -16.67 -0.33 -7.05
N GLY A 177 -15.82 0.64 -7.38
CA GLY A 177 -15.40 1.71 -6.47
C GLY A 177 -14.26 1.30 -5.54
N LEU A 178 -13.56 0.21 -5.83
CA LEU A 178 -12.41 -0.26 -5.07
C LEU A 178 -11.17 0.60 -5.33
N VAL A 179 -11.07 1.19 -6.53
CA VAL A 179 -10.10 2.23 -6.90
C VAL A 179 -10.83 3.45 -7.44
N ASP A 180 -10.19 4.61 -7.33
CA ASP A 180 -10.78 5.90 -7.71
C ASP A 180 -10.49 6.23 -9.17
N ARG A 181 -9.39 5.67 -9.73
CA ARG A 181 -8.93 5.94 -11.10
C ARG A 181 -8.20 4.74 -11.69
N VAL A 182 -8.36 4.52 -12.98
CA VAL A 182 -7.46 3.69 -13.79
C VAL A 182 -6.62 4.61 -14.65
N ALA A 183 -5.30 4.40 -14.64
CA ALA A 183 -4.34 5.20 -15.39
C ALA A 183 -4.41 4.90 -16.90
N HIS A 184 -3.90 5.82 -17.70
CA HIS A 184 -3.83 5.67 -19.16
C HIS A 184 -2.57 4.93 -19.62
N SER A 185 -1.53 4.89 -18.77
CA SER A 185 -0.27 4.22 -19.05
C SER A 185 0.10 3.24 -17.93
N ASP A 186 1.16 2.46 -18.13
CA ASP A 186 1.73 1.54 -17.15
C ASP A 186 2.84 2.16 -16.29
N ASP A 187 3.20 3.44 -16.53
CA ASP A 187 4.13 4.17 -15.68
C ASP A 187 3.48 4.58 -14.35
N THR A 188 3.49 3.65 -13.41
CA THR A 188 2.87 3.80 -12.10
C THR A 188 3.36 5.04 -11.34
N LEU A 189 4.66 5.35 -11.43
CA LEU A 189 5.22 6.49 -10.73
C LEU A 189 4.76 7.81 -11.33
N ALA A 190 4.83 7.95 -12.65
CA ALA A 190 4.41 9.17 -13.34
C ALA A 190 2.91 9.44 -13.16
N GLU A 191 2.07 8.41 -13.35
CA GLU A 191 0.63 8.51 -13.20
C GLU A 191 0.23 8.83 -11.74
N GLY A 192 0.85 8.14 -10.76
CA GLY A 192 0.61 8.40 -9.35
C GLY A 192 1.04 9.79 -8.92
N LEU A 193 2.20 10.26 -9.39
CA LEU A 193 2.71 11.60 -9.08
C LEU A 193 1.81 12.69 -9.67
N ALA A 194 1.38 12.53 -10.92
CA ALA A 194 0.45 13.45 -11.56
C ALA A 194 -0.87 13.54 -10.77
N TYR A 195 -1.41 12.39 -10.34
CA TYR A 195 -2.63 12.35 -9.55
C TYR A 195 -2.45 13.02 -8.17
N ALA A 196 -1.35 12.75 -7.47
CA ALA A 196 -1.07 13.38 -6.18
C ALA A 196 -0.90 14.91 -6.31
N GLN A 197 -0.24 15.39 -7.38
CA GLN A 197 -0.09 16.83 -7.66
C GLN A 197 -1.42 17.51 -8.00
N GLU A 198 -2.28 16.83 -8.77
CA GLU A 198 -3.65 17.29 -9.04
C GLU A 198 -4.43 17.51 -7.74
N LEU A 199 -4.43 16.53 -6.83
CA LEU A 199 -5.11 16.62 -5.54
C LEU A 199 -4.57 17.78 -4.68
N VAL A 200 -3.23 17.95 -4.63
CA VAL A 200 -2.62 19.10 -3.95
C VAL A 200 -3.07 20.43 -4.53
N SER A 201 -3.24 20.51 -5.85
CA SER A 201 -3.69 21.75 -6.52
C SER A 201 -5.16 22.07 -6.24
N LEU A 202 -5.98 21.04 -6.01
CA LEU A 202 -7.40 21.15 -5.66
C LEU A 202 -7.63 21.45 -4.17
N GLY A 203 -6.57 21.43 -3.34
CA GLY A 203 -6.64 21.71 -1.92
C GLY A 203 -7.15 20.53 -1.07
N ALA A 204 -7.00 19.33 -1.58
CA ALA A 204 -7.35 18.11 -0.86
C ALA A 204 -6.40 17.87 0.32
#